data_56d5d330af9a66d875e707d8c3d8cc77
#
_entry.id   56d5d330af9a66d875e707d8c3d8cc77
#
_cell.length_a   1.000
_cell.length_b   1.000
_cell.length_c   1.000
_cell.angle_alpha   90.00
_cell.angle_beta   90.00
_cell.angle_gamma   90.00
#
_symmetry.space_group_name_H-M   'P 1'
#
loop_
_entity.id
_entity.type
_entity.pdbx_description
1 polymer ?
#
loop_
_entity_poly.entity_id
_entity_poly.type
_entity_poly.pdbx_seq_one_letter_code
_entity_poly.pdbx_strand_id
1 'polypeptide(L)'
;MQQKILIADSGATKTDWLFFEGEIQKLYRTGGLHPAYIDPVADANELRSELPDIQPDRIYFYGTGLGNQVSDEKIHAFLRDVFPTANKIVVKSDLEGSGHAFFGDEDGVVAVLGTGSVCARIESGKPVQKSAALGYAIGDEGSAADLGRRILRGYFREQFSEETLHFLKQKLNPSDYGSMMARVYQAEKPNRELASLAGEVLSGSLPEELNSLIALAFEEFIHQQLSMLNLNGSENIIFTGKVADSHKEKLLNVMEKSGFSNVEVRYPVIESFLERVKSRSIKIW
;
A
#
# COMPACT_ATOMS: atom_id res chain seq x y z
N MET A 1 31.23 1.27 17.17
CA MET A 1 30.11 0.29 17.15
C MET A 1 29.34 0.48 15.87
N GLN A 2 28.94 -0.59 15.22
CA GLN A 2 28.08 -0.50 14.05
C GLN A 2 26.68 -0.04 14.49
N GLN A 3 26.07 0.86 13.72
CA GLN A 3 24.77 1.44 14.04
C GLN A 3 23.66 0.43 13.77
N LYS A 4 22.75 0.28 14.73
CA LYS A 4 21.55 -0.58 14.66
C LYS A 4 20.38 0.23 14.15
N ILE A 5 19.85 -0.13 13.00
CA ILE A 5 18.79 0.62 12.35
C ILE A 5 17.59 -0.29 12.10
N LEU A 6 16.41 0.24 12.39
CA LEU A 6 15.11 -0.39 12.13
C LEU A 6 14.31 0.47 11.16
N ILE A 7 13.92 -0.09 10.03
CA ILE A 7 13.04 0.56 9.05
C ILE A 7 11.71 -0.18 9.07
N ALA A 8 10.61 0.55 9.05
CA ALA A 8 9.25 0.02 8.98
C ALA A 8 8.49 0.58 7.78
N ASP A 9 7.82 -0.31 7.05
CA ASP A 9 6.79 0.01 6.07
C ASP A 9 5.44 -0.48 6.59
N SER A 10 4.59 0.44 7.05
CA SER A 10 3.34 0.15 7.76
C SER A 10 2.11 0.49 6.93
N GLY A 11 1.47 -0.54 6.44
CA GLY A 11 0.14 -0.44 5.84
C GLY A 11 -0.99 -0.55 6.88
N ALA A 12 -2.21 -0.56 6.37
CA ALA A 12 -3.41 -0.68 7.19
C ALA A 12 -3.52 -2.03 7.92
N THR A 13 -2.97 -3.12 7.36
CA THR A 13 -3.17 -4.51 7.84
C THR A 13 -1.91 -5.16 8.37
N LYS A 14 -0.75 -4.72 7.91
CA LYS A 14 0.56 -5.27 8.29
C LYS A 14 1.60 -4.19 8.32
N THR A 15 2.67 -4.43 9.09
CA THR A 15 3.91 -3.68 9.08
C THR A 15 5.05 -4.64 8.76
N ASP A 16 5.79 -4.36 7.70
CA ASP A 16 7.03 -5.06 7.38
C ASP A 16 8.21 -4.27 7.98
N TRP A 17 9.08 -4.96 8.71
CA TRP A 17 10.22 -4.39 9.42
C TRP A 17 11.52 -4.92 8.87
N LEU A 18 12.48 -4.03 8.61
CA LEU A 18 13.85 -4.36 8.26
C LEU A 18 14.78 -3.86 9.35
N PHE A 19 15.40 -4.80 10.06
CA PHE A 19 16.50 -4.49 10.99
C PHE A 19 17.84 -4.76 10.31
N PHE A 20 18.79 -3.87 10.52
CA PHE A 20 20.18 -4.12 10.10
C PHE A 20 21.22 -3.55 11.07
N GLU A 21 22.31 -4.29 11.21
CA GLU A 21 23.52 -3.96 11.98
C GLU A 21 24.74 -4.44 11.18
N GLY A 22 25.42 -3.52 10.50
CA GLY A 22 26.53 -3.89 9.58
C GLY A 22 26.03 -4.76 8.42
N GLU A 23 26.51 -6.01 8.35
CA GLU A 23 26.09 -6.98 7.33
C GLU A 23 24.86 -7.82 7.75
N ILE A 24 24.49 -7.76 9.03
CA ILE A 24 23.32 -8.50 9.54
C ILE A 24 22.05 -7.79 9.08
N GLN A 25 21.17 -8.53 8.43
CA GLN A 25 19.87 -8.05 7.96
C GLN A 25 18.80 -9.06 8.36
N LYS A 26 17.71 -8.58 8.97
CA LYS A 26 16.58 -9.42 9.38
C LYS A 26 15.27 -8.73 9.01
N LEU A 27 14.35 -9.50 8.48
CA LEU A 27 12.99 -9.07 8.18
C LEU A 27 12.03 -9.65 9.23
N TYR A 28 11.10 -8.80 9.68
CA TYR A 28 10.03 -9.18 10.59
C TYR A 28 8.70 -8.65 10.07
N ARG A 29 7.59 -9.16 10.59
CA ARG A 29 6.25 -8.70 10.24
C ARG A 29 5.36 -8.68 11.46
N THR A 30 4.55 -7.62 11.57
CA THR A 30 3.54 -7.44 12.62
C THR A 30 2.22 -6.97 12.03
N GLY A 31 1.21 -6.81 12.85
CA GLY A 31 -0.01 -6.08 12.50
C GLY A 31 0.27 -4.65 12.03
N GLY A 32 -0.69 -4.07 11.30
CA GLY A 32 -0.57 -2.71 10.77
C GLY A 32 -0.72 -1.66 11.87
N LEU A 33 0.27 -0.80 12.03
CA LEU A 33 0.28 0.30 13.00
C LEU A 33 -0.27 1.57 12.33
N HIS A 34 -1.53 1.87 12.58
CA HIS A 34 -2.18 3.06 12.04
C HIS A 34 -2.55 4.03 13.17
N PRO A 35 -2.22 5.34 13.08
CA PRO A 35 -2.38 6.28 14.20
C PRO A 35 -3.81 6.40 14.74
N ALA A 36 -4.83 6.16 13.90
CA ALA A 36 -6.23 6.21 14.34
C ALA A 36 -6.67 4.96 15.13
N TYR A 37 -5.96 3.83 15.01
CA TYR A 37 -6.40 2.53 15.54
C TYR A 37 -5.37 1.84 16.43
N ILE A 38 -4.24 2.51 16.73
CA ILE A 38 -3.20 1.95 17.57
C ILE A 38 -3.73 1.67 18.98
N ASP A 39 -3.52 0.43 19.44
CA ASP A 39 -3.69 0.02 20.83
C ASP A 39 -2.31 -0.04 21.50
N PRO A 40 -1.97 0.92 22.39
CA PRO A 40 -0.62 1.01 22.95
C PRO A 40 -0.18 -0.25 23.72
N VAL A 41 -1.11 -1.02 24.27
CA VAL A 41 -0.79 -2.24 25.04
C VAL A 41 -0.69 -3.45 24.13
N ALA A 42 -1.70 -3.69 23.32
CA ALA A 42 -1.74 -4.86 22.44
C ALA A 42 -0.65 -4.81 21.38
N ASP A 43 -0.51 -3.68 20.68
CA ASP A 43 0.50 -3.52 19.63
C ASP A 43 1.93 -3.52 20.18
N ALA A 44 2.16 -2.97 21.41
CA ALA A 44 3.48 -3.05 22.04
C ALA A 44 3.86 -4.49 22.43
N ASN A 45 2.90 -5.29 22.91
CA ASN A 45 3.13 -6.70 23.22
C ASN A 45 3.43 -7.51 21.97
N GLU A 46 2.70 -7.28 20.87
CA GLU A 46 2.98 -7.90 19.59
C GLU A 46 4.40 -7.54 19.11
N LEU A 47 4.78 -6.26 19.11
CA LEU A 47 6.11 -5.81 18.69
C LEU A 47 7.23 -6.47 19.50
N ARG A 48 7.08 -6.55 20.83
CA ARG A 48 8.08 -7.20 21.69
C ARG A 48 8.18 -8.71 21.46
N SER A 49 7.07 -9.36 21.08
CA SER A 49 7.02 -10.78 20.74
C SER A 49 7.66 -11.06 19.37
N GLU A 50 7.32 -10.29 18.36
CA GLU A 50 7.72 -10.53 16.97
C GLU A 50 9.13 -9.99 16.64
N LEU A 51 9.61 -8.98 17.39
CA LEU A 51 10.94 -8.42 17.28
C LEU A 51 11.75 -8.67 18.57
N PRO A 52 11.96 -9.93 18.98
CA PRO A 52 12.68 -10.23 20.20
C PRO A 52 14.14 -9.73 20.10
N ASP A 53 14.64 -9.15 21.18
CA ASP A 53 16.03 -8.68 21.30
C ASP A 53 16.45 -7.55 20.34
N ILE A 54 15.50 -6.93 19.60
CA ILE A 54 15.78 -5.81 18.74
C ILE A 54 15.88 -4.53 19.58
N GLN A 55 17.09 -3.96 19.63
CA GLN A 55 17.39 -2.69 20.30
C GLN A 55 18.02 -1.73 19.30
N PRO A 56 17.20 -0.98 18.50
CA PRO A 56 17.73 -0.10 17.49
C PRO A 56 18.29 1.19 18.07
N ASP A 57 19.34 1.73 17.45
CA ASP A 57 19.83 3.09 17.71
C ASP A 57 18.96 4.12 16.97
N ARG A 58 18.46 3.75 15.79
CA ARG A 58 17.60 4.60 14.95
C ARG A 58 16.42 3.82 14.40
N ILE A 59 15.26 4.51 14.32
CA ILE A 59 14.04 3.98 13.73
C ILE A 59 13.58 4.93 12.63
N TYR A 60 13.26 4.38 11.45
CA TYR A 60 12.59 5.06 10.34
C TYR A 60 11.27 4.36 10.10
N PHE A 61 10.20 4.98 10.51
CA PHE A 61 8.85 4.44 10.41
C PHE A 61 8.07 5.20 9.33
N TYR A 62 7.65 4.47 8.31
CA TYR A 62 6.84 4.97 7.22
C TYR A 62 5.47 4.31 7.28
N GLY A 63 4.38 5.09 7.27
CA GLY A 63 3.07 4.47 7.45
C GLY A 63 1.91 5.26 6.87
N THR A 64 0.85 4.52 6.59
CA THR A 64 -0.44 5.07 6.16
C THR A 64 -1.07 5.91 7.28
N GLY A 65 -1.70 7.02 6.90
CA GLY A 65 -2.35 7.94 7.85
C GLY A 65 -1.39 8.91 8.55
N LEU A 66 -0.13 8.91 8.15
CA LEU A 66 0.92 9.82 8.62
C LEU A 66 1.14 10.99 7.65
N GLY A 67 1.97 11.96 8.07
CA GLY A 67 2.25 13.19 7.34
C GLY A 67 1.49 14.39 7.87
N ASN A 68 0.93 14.29 9.08
CA ASN A 68 0.44 15.42 9.86
C ASN A 68 0.95 15.31 11.30
N GLN A 69 1.13 16.43 11.95
CA GLN A 69 1.79 16.53 13.25
C GLN A 69 1.17 15.61 14.31
N VAL A 70 -0.15 15.58 14.43
CA VAL A 70 -0.86 14.82 15.49
C VAL A 70 -0.65 13.32 15.31
N SER A 71 -0.80 12.81 14.09
CA SER A 71 -0.60 11.39 13.77
C SER A 71 0.87 10.97 13.94
N ASP A 72 1.80 11.82 13.49
CA ASP A 72 3.23 11.56 13.56
C ASP A 72 3.71 11.51 15.02
N GLU A 73 3.29 12.47 15.86
CA GLU A 73 3.60 12.50 17.29
C GLU A 73 3.06 11.27 18.03
N LYS A 74 1.85 10.80 17.69
CA LYS A 74 1.25 9.61 18.31
C LYS A 74 2.08 8.36 18.06
N ILE A 75 2.47 8.10 16.80
CA ILE A 75 3.32 6.96 16.45
C ILE A 75 4.74 7.14 17.02
N HIS A 76 5.28 8.34 16.99
CA HIS A 76 6.59 8.63 17.58
C HIS A 76 6.62 8.32 19.08
N ALA A 77 5.61 8.74 19.84
CA ALA A 77 5.51 8.45 21.27
C ALA A 77 5.39 6.95 21.55
N PHE A 78 4.55 6.25 20.77
CA PHE A 78 4.41 4.80 20.86
C PHE A 78 5.74 4.07 20.60
N LEU A 79 6.46 4.41 19.53
CA LEU A 79 7.74 3.79 19.21
C LEU A 79 8.81 4.09 20.26
N ARG A 80 8.78 5.29 20.88
CA ARG A 80 9.66 5.67 21.97
C ARG A 80 9.45 4.81 23.23
N ASP A 81 8.19 4.46 23.52
CA ASP A 81 7.85 3.58 24.64
C ASP A 81 8.31 2.12 24.39
N VAL A 82 8.11 1.65 23.16
CA VAL A 82 8.52 0.27 22.80
C VAL A 82 10.03 0.12 22.69
N PHE A 83 10.73 1.13 22.16
CA PHE A 83 12.17 1.13 21.92
C PHE A 83 12.88 2.29 22.64
N PRO A 84 12.98 2.27 23.98
CA PRO A 84 13.48 3.39 24.77
C PRO A 84 14.97 3.71 24.52
N THR A 85 15.72 2.77 23.96
CA THR A 85 17.15 2.93 23.61
C THR A 85 17.38 3.67 22.31
N ALA A 86 16.35 3.85 21.47
CA ALA A 86 16.49 4.52 20.19
C ALA A 86 16.81 6.02 20.36
N ASN A 87 17.96 6.43 19.82
CA ASN A 87 18.43 7.82 19.89
C ASN A 87 17.74 8.74 18.88
N LYS A 88 17.26 8.16 17.76
CA LYS A 88 16.55 8.88 16.69
C LYS A 88 15.34 8.07 16.22
N ILE A 89 14.17 8.68 16.22
CA ILE A 89 12.94 8.12 15.65
C ILE A 89 12.43 9.12 14.62
N VAL A 90 12.26 8.67 13.39
CA VAL A 90 11.71 9.44 12.27
C VAL A 90 10.41 8.79 11.86
N VAL A 91 9.33 9.56 11.82
CA VAL A 91 8.00 9.09 11.44
C VAL A 91 7.56 9.90 10.22
N LYS A 92 7.16 9.23 9.15
CA LYS A 92 6.81 9.81 7.86
C LYS A 92 5.68 9.03 7.19
N SER A 93 5.05 9.63 6.16
CA SER A 93 4.03 8.94 5.37
C SER A 93 4.61 7.77 4.54
N ASP A 94 3.75 6.82 4.20
CA ASP A 94 4.06 5.71 3.29
C ASP A 94 4.52 6.17 1.90
N LEU A 95 3.98 7.29 1.39
CA LEU A 95 4.44 7.91 0.15
C LEU A 95 5.88 8.41 0.25
N GLU A 96 6.26 9.05 1.37
CA GLU A 96 7.64 9.49 1.60
C GLU A 96 8.56 8.28 1.76
N GLY A 97 8.09 7.21 2.44
CA GLY A 97 8.80 5.94 2.52
C GLY A 97 9.05 5.30 1.16
N SER A 98 8.03 5.24 0.33
CA SER A 98 8.14 4.74 -1.04
C SER A 98 9.09 5.61 -1.88
N GLY A 99 9.03 6.94 -1.75
CA GLY A 99 9.96 7.87 -2.39
C GLY A 99 11.42 7.57 -2.02
N HIS A 100 11.69 7.43 -0.72
CA HIS A 100 13.03 7.07 -0.23
C HIS A 100 13.48 5.69 -0.70
N ALA A 101 12.59 4.70 -0.68
CA ALA A 101 12.91 3.32 -1.08
C ALA A 101 13.22 3.22 -2.58
N PHE A 102 12.44 3.89 -3.43
CA PHE A 102 12.54 3.72 -4.87
C PHE A 102 13.52 4.71 -5.51
N PHE A 103 13.51 5.96 -5.10
CA PHE A 103 14.26 7.04 -5.75
C PHE A 103 15.46 7.53 -4.92
N GLY A 104 15.41 7.46 -3.59
CA GLY A 104 16.45 8.07 -2.75
C GLY A 104 16.47 9.59 -2.92
N ASP A 105 17.55 10.12 -3.50
CA ASP A 105 17.72 11.54 -3.83
C ASP A 105 17.24 11.88 -5.27
N GLU A 106 16.82 10.88 -6.06
CA GLU A 106 16.34 11.07 -7.44
C GLU A 106 14.86 11.46 -7.46
N ASP A 107 14.44 11.98 -8.61
CA ASP A 107 13.06 12.38 -8.84
C ASP A 107 12.27 11.28 -9.56
N GLY A 108 10.96 11.24 -9.33
CA GLY A 108 10.07 10.28 -9.98
C GLY A 108 8.62 10.38 -9.53
N VAL A 109 7.86 9.36 -9.81
CA VAL A 109 6.45 9.26 -9.42
C VAL A 109 6.21 7.93 -8.69
N VAL A 110 5.63 8.00 -7.51
CA VAL A 110 5.11 6.83 -6.80
C VAL A 110 3.61 6.75 -7.00
N ALA A 111 3.12 5.56 -7.35
CA ALA A 111 1.71 5.24 -7.41
C ALA A 111 1.42 4.01 -6.54
N VAL A 112 0.53 4.14 -5.57
CA VAL A 112 0.15 3.06 -4.65
C VAL A 112 -1.22 2.52 -5.06
N LEU A 113 -1.30 1.22 -5.36
CA LEU A 113 -2.53 0.48 -5.60
C LEU A 113 -2.62 -0.69 -4.61
N GLY A 114 -3.17 -0.41 -3.46
CA GLY A 114 -3.37 -1.35 -2.34
C GLY A 114 -4.85 -1.49 -1.97
N THR A 115 -5.17 -1.43 -0.68
CA THR A 115 -6.56 -1.33 -0.18
C THR A 115 -7.25 -0.08 -0.72
N GLY A 116 -6.57 1.08 -0.68
CA GLY A 116 -6.92 2.32 -1.36
C GLY A 116 -5.91 2.65 -2.45
N SER A 117 -6.01 3.84 -3.05
CA SER A 117 -5.07 4.31 -4.07
C SER A 117 -4.69 5.77 -3.90
N VAL A 118 -3.44 6.09 -4.27
CA VAL A 118 -2.90 7.45 -4.28
C VAL A 118 -1.65 7.50 -5.15
N CYS A 119 -1.34 8.65 -5.73
CA CYS A 119 -0.04 8.87 -6.39
C CYS A 119 0.57 10.21 -6.00
N ALA A 120 1.89 10.30 -6.14
CA ALA A 120 2.64 11.51 -5.83
C ALA A 120 3.87 11.68 -6.74
N ARG A 121 4.17 12.91 -7.08
CA ARG A 121 5.47 13.32 -7.62
C ARG A 121 6.45 13.42 -6.46
N ILE A 122 7.60 12.80 -6.63
CA ILE A 122 8.68 12.76 -5.65
C ILE A 122 9.84 13.60 -6.19
N GLU A 123 10.36 14.50 -5.37
CA GLU A 123 11.59 15.24 -5.63
C GLU A 123 12.52 15.10 -4.42
N SER A 124 13.74 14.61 -4.68
CA SER A 124 14.72 14.35 -3.62
C SER A 124 14.14 13.53 -2.46
N GLY A 125 13.42 12.45 -2.77
CA GLY A 125 12.79 11.54 -1.83
C GLY A 125 11.52 12.06 -1.14
N LYS A 126 11.05 13.29 -1.44
CA LYS A 126 9.89 13.90 -0.78
C LYS A 126 8.70 14.07 -1.74
N PRO A 127 7.47 13.79 -1.31
CA PRO A 127 6.30 14.08 -2.11
C PRO A 127 6.06 15.60 -2.18
N VAL A 128 6.17 16.17 -3.40
CA VAL A 128 5.96 17.61 -3.66
C VAL A 128 4.58 17.90 -4.25
N GLN A 129 3.98 16.93 -4.91
CA GLN A 129 2.62 16.99 -5.42
C GLN A 129 1.98 15.62 -5.26
N LYS A 130 0.72 15.57 -4.85
CA LYS A 130 -0.01 14.31 -4.69
C LYS A 130 -1.44 14.42 -5.20
N SER A 131 -2.00 13.30 -5.65
CA SER A 131 -3.43 13.20 -5.96
C SER A 131 -4.27 13.38 -4.70
N ALA A 132 -5.53 13.80 -4.88
CA ALA A 132 -6.48 13.88 -3.77
C ALA A 132 -6.87 12.45 -3.32
N ALA A 133 -6.45 12.08 -2.11
CA ALA A 133 -6.84 10.81 -1.48
C ALA A 133 -8.27 10.93 -0.93
N LEU A 134 -9.28 10.67 -1.75
CA LEU A 134 -10.70 10.86 -1.42
C LEU A 134 -11.29 9.66 -0.66
N GLY A 135 -10.56 8.54 -0.58
CA GLY A 135 -10.99 7.33 0.09
C GLY A 135 -12.00 6.50 -0.70
N TYR A 136 -12.33 5.33 -0.17
CA TYR A 136 -13.07 4.28 -0.88
C TYR A 136 -14.49 4.64 -1.30
N ALA A 137 -15.11 5.63 -0.68
CA ALA A 137 -16.51 5.99 -0.97
C ALA A 137 -16.66 6.79 -2.27
N ILE A 138 -15.72 7.73 -2.53
CA ILE A 138 -15.77 8.69 -3.64
C ILE A 138 -14.50 8.79 -4.46
N GLY A 139 -13.52 7.91 -4.23
CA GLY A 139 -12.24 7.84 -4.89
C GLY A 139 -11.66 6.43 -4.82
N ASP A 140 -10.34 6.35 -4.61
CA ASP A 140 -9.55 5.11 -4.56
C ASP A 140 -9.63 4.28 -5.85
N GLU A 141 -9.76 4.93 -7.02
CA GLU A 141 -9.84 4.28 -8.33
C GLU A 141 -8.67 3.32 -8.53
N GLY A 142 -8.94 2.14 -9.07
CA GLY A 142 -7.95 1.09 -9.31
C GLY A 142 -7.47 0.34 -8.07
N SER A 143 -7.94 0.69 -6.87
CA SER A 143 -7.62 -0.02 -5.63
C SER A 143 -8.41 -1.31 -5.45
N ALA A 144 -8.02 -2.14 -4.46
CA ALA A 144 -8.77 -3.33 -4.11
C ALA A 144 -10.19 -3.01 -3.62
N ALA A 145 -10.39 -1.92 -2.87
CA ALA A 145 -11.72 -1.51 -2.44
C ALA A 145 -12.60 -1.07 -3.61
N ASP A 146 -12.04 -0.37 -4.60
CA ASP A 146 -12.77 -0.01 -5.82
C ASP A 146 -13.11 -1.25 -6.65
N LEU A 147 -12.17 -2.17 -6.85
CA LEU A 147 -12.42 -3.44 -7.55
C LEU A 147 -13.52 -4.25 -6.86
N GLY A 148 -13.49 -4.38 -5.53
CA GLY A 148 -14.55 -5.06 -4.77
C GLY A 148 -15.92 -4.41 -4.94
N ARG A 149 -15.98 -3.09 -4.89
CA ARG A 149 -17.21 -2.31 -5.13
C ARG A 149 -17.76 -2.53 -6.54
N ARG A 150 -16.90 -2.52 -7.58
CA ARG A 150 -17.28 -2.79 -8.97
C ARG A 150 -17.82 -4.20 -9.15
N ILE A 151 -17.14 -5.20 -8.58
CA ILE A 151 -17.56 -6.61 -8.61
C ILE A 151 -18.93 -6.77 -7.98
N LEU A 152 -19.14 -6.29 -6.76
CA LEU A 152 -20.42 -6.43 -6.08
C LEU A 152 -21.56 -5.72 -6.81
N ARG A 153 -21.30 -4.51 -7.33
CA ARG A 153 -22.28 -3.76 -8.11
C ARG A 153 -22.67 -4.50 -9.38
N GLY A 154 -21.70 -5.02 -10.13
CA GLY A 154 -21.94 -5.79 -11.35
C GLY A 154 -22.67 -7.10 -11.08
N TYR A 155 -22.30 -7.82 -10.01
CA TYR A 155 -22.91 -9.08 -9.61
C TYR A 155 -24.39 -8.89 -9.22
N PHE A 156 -24.71 -8.02 -8.28
CA PHE A 156 -26.10 -7.84 -7.80
C PHE A 156 -27.01 -7.07 -8.76
N ARG A 157 -26.45 -6.45 -9.79
CA ARG A 157 -27.22 -5.82 -10.89
C ARG A 157 -27.25 -6.67 -12.16
N GLU A 158 -26.71 -7.89 -12.09
CA GLU A 158 -26.67 -8.83 -13.22
C GLU A 158 -26.06 -8.20 -14.50
N GLN A 159 -24.98 -7.43 -14.34
CA GLN A 159 -24.32 -6.68 -15.43
C GLN A 159 -23.24 -7.50 -16.16
N PHE A 160 -22.97 -8.72 -15.70
CA PHE A 160 -22.02 -9.66 -16.31
C PHE A 160 -22.74 -10.77 -17.06
N SER A 161 -22.03 -11.47 -17.93
CA SER A 161 -22.51 -12.69 -18.58
C SER A 161 -22.88 -13.77 -17.55
N GLU A 162 -23.71 -14.75 -17.99
CA GLU A 162 -24.09 -15.89 -17.13
C GLU A 162 -22.86 -16.66 -16.62
N GLU A 163 -21.83 -16.82 -17.46
CA GLU A 163 -20.56 -17.47 -17.08
C GLU A 163 -19.88 -16.73 -15.93
N THR A 164 -19.74 -15.41 -16.06
CA THR A 164 -19.09 -14.57 -15.03
C THR A 164 -19.94 -14.51 -13.76
N LEU A 165 -21.27 -14.41 -13.87
CA LEU A 165 -22.16 -14.45 -12.70
C LEU A 165 -22.08 -15.79 -11.97
N HIS A 166 -21.98 -16.91 -12.70
CA HIS A 166 -21.78 -18.23 -12.11
C HIS A 166 -20.44 -18.34 -11.38
N PHE A 167 -19.36 -17.86 -12.00
CA PHE A 167 -18.04 -17.78 -11.38
C PHE A 167 -18.07 -16.96 -10.09
N LEU A 168 -18.68 -15.76 -10.11
CA LEU A 168 -18.79 -14.88 -8.95
C LEU A 168 -19.60 -15.51 -7.83
N LYS A 169 -20.70 -16.22 -8.17
CA LYS A 169 -21.51 -16.93 -7.18
C LYS A 169 -20.73 -18.00 -6.42
N GLN A 170 -19.75 -18.64 -7.06
CA GLN A 170 -18.90 -19.65 -6.41
C GLN A 170 -17.80 -19.00 -5.52
N LYS A 171 -17.36 -17.82 -5.89
CA LYS A 171 -16.27 -17.11 -5.20
C LYS A 171 -16.76 -16.24 -4.05
N LEU A 172 -17.92 -15.60 -4.18
CA LEU A 172 -18.48 -14.72 -3.17
C LEU A 172 -19.10 -15.51 -2.02
N ASN A 173 -18.70 -15.22 -0.80
CA ASN A 173 -19.24 -15.82 0.41
C ASN A 173 -19.49 -14.75 1.48
N PRO A 174 -20.75 -14.45 1.85
CA PRO A 174 -22.00 -14.99 1.30
C PRO A 174 -22.30 -14.46 -0.11
N SER A 175 -23.05 -15.22 -0.92
CA SER A 175 -23.44 -14.81 -2.27
C SER A 175 -24.85 -14.19 -2.36
N ASP A 176 -25.63 -14.26 -1.28
CA ASP A 176 -26.93 -13.60 -1.21
C ASP A 176 -26.81 -12.10 -0.87
N TYR A 177 -27.74 -11.31 -1.37
CA TYR A 177 -27.74 -9.85 -1.23
C TYR A 177 -27.74 -9.38 0.22
N GLY A 178 -28.64 -9.92 1.06
CA GLY A 178 -28.85 -9.44 2.43
C GLY A 178 -27.59 -9.64 3.29
N SER A 179 -27.04 -10.85 3.28
CA SER A 179 -25.85 -11.20 4.04
C SER A 179 -24.60 -10.45 3.52
N MET A 180 -24.49 -10.27 2.20
CA MET A 180 -23.37 -9.52 1.62
C MET A 180 -23.43 -8.03 2.00
N MET A 181 -24.62 -7.42 1.98
CA MET A 181 -24.78 -6.02 2.42
C MET A 181 -24.45 -5.87 3.90
N ALA A 182 -24.88 -6.83 4.74
CA ALA A 182 -24.49 -6.84 6.16
C ALA A 182 -22.97 -6.98 6.31
N ARG A 183 -22.32 -7.90 5.58
CA ARG A 183 -20.87 -8.10 5.59
C ARG A 183 -20.12 -6.78 5.29
N VAL A 184 -20.55 -6.01 4.30
CA VAL A 184 -19.88 -4.77 3.90
C VAL A 184 -20.24 -3.60 4.84
N TYR A 185 -21.52 -3.34 5.07
CA TYR A 185 -21.95 -2.10 5.74
C TYR A 185 -21.90 -2.16 7.28
N GLN A 186 -21.89 -3.37 7.87
CA GLN A 186 -21.72 -3.54 9.32
C GLN A 186 -20.26 -3.78 9.72
N ALA A 187 -19.36 -3.89 8.75
CA ALA A 187 -17.93 -4.02 9.04
C ALA A 187 -17.40 -2.75 9.70
N GLU A 188 -16.52 -2.90 10.70
CA GLU A 188 -15.81 -1.78 11.32
C GLU A 188 -15.00 -0.97 10.30
N LYS A 189 -14.48 -1.66 9.27
CA LYS A 189 -13.65 -1.08 8.20
C LYS A 189 -14.16 -1.53 6.82
N PRO A 190 -15.25 -0.92 6.29
CA PRO A 190 -15.87 -1.34 5.03
C PRO A 190 -14.92 -1.37 3.83
N ASN A 191 -13.94 -0.47 3.78
CA ASN A 191 -12.92 -0.46 2.73
C ASN A 191 -12.05 -1.72 2.74
N ARG A 192 -11.71 -2.25 3.92
CA ARG A 192 -10.95 -3.50 4.03
C ARG A 192 -11.79 -4.70 3.61
N GLU A 193 -13.07 -4.67 3.94
CA GLU A 193 -13.99 -5.74 3.55
C GLU A 193 -14.15 -5.80 2.04
N LEU A 194 -14.36 -4.65 1.39
CA LEU A 194 -14.38 -4.55 -0.07
C LEU A 194 -13.07 -5.03 -0.70
N ALA A 195 -11.93 -4.66 -0.12
CA ALA A 195 -10.62 -5.09 -0.59
C ALA A 195 -10.40 -6.61 -0.42
N SER A 196 -10.87 -7.19 0.68
CA SER A 196 -10.84 -8.65 0.92
C SER A 196 -11.64 -9.40 -0.14
N LEU A 197 -12.87 -8.94 -0.39
CA LEU A 197 -13.75 -9.49 -1.43
C LEU A 197 -13.09 -9.46 -2.82
N ALA A 198 -12.43 -8.35 -3.17
CA ALA A 198 -11.67 -8.30 -4.43
C ALA A 198 -10.55 -9.34 -4.46
N GLY A 199 -9.79 -9.49 -3.37
CA GLY A 199 -8.73 -10.49 -3.27
C GLY A 199 -9.23 -11.93 -3.35
N GLU A 200 -10.38 -12.23 -2.75
CA GLU A 200 -11.03 -13.54 -2.81
C GLU A 200 -11.47 -13.89 -4.25
N VAL A 201 -12.07 -12.93 -4.94
CA VAL A 201 -12.61 -13.10 -6.30
C VAL A 201 -11.53 -13.10 -7.36
N LEU A 202 -10.59 -12.14 -7.28
CA LEU A 202 -9.61 -11.88 -8.35
C LEU A 202 -8.33 -12.75 -8.24
N SER A 203 -8.41 -13.88 -7.54
CA SER A 203 -7.32 -14.85 -7.44
C SER A 203 -7.44 -15.96 -8.49
N GLY A 204 -6.33 -16.31 -9.16
CA GLY A 204 -6.27 -17.37 -10.16
C GLY A 204 -6.74 -16.95 -11.55
N SER A 205 -7.26 -17.91 -12.34
CA SER A 205 -7.78 -17.65 -13.69
C SER A 205 -9.13 -16.93 -13.60
N LEU A 206 -9.28 -15.86 -14.37
CA LEU A 206 -10.46 -14.99 -14.34
C LEU A 206 -11.21 -15.02 -15.67
N PRO A 207 -12.54 -14.92 -15.67
CA PRO A 207 -13.32 -14.58 -16.85
C PRO A 207 -12.84 -13.28 -17.49
N GLU A 208 -12.98 -13.17 -18.82
CA GLU A 208 -12.50 -12.01 -19.57
C GLU A 208 -13.15 -10.69 -19.14
N GLU A 209 -14.41 -10.71 -18.73
CA GLU A 209 -15.11 -9.53 -18.22
C GLU A 209 -14.48 -8.97 -16.93
N LEU A 210 -13.98 -9.86 -16.04
CA LEU A 210 -13.27 -9.42 -14.84
C LEU A 210 -11.86 -8.90 -15.19
N ASN A 211 -11.20 -9.47 -16.19
CA ASN A 211 -9.95 -8.92 -16.71
C ASN A 211 -10.14 -7.52 -17.28
N SER A 212 -11.21 -7.31 -18.04
CA SER A 212 -11.60 -6.00 -18.58
C SER A 212 -11.96 -5.01 -17.49
N LEU A 213 -12.69 -5.44 -16.44
CA LEU A 213 -13.04 -4.62 -15.28
C LEU A 213 -11.79 -4.08 -14.56
N ILE A 214 -10.76 -4.92 -14.41
CA ILE A 214 -9.49 -4.51 -13.79
C ILE A 214 -8.78 -3.47 -14.68
N ALA A 215 -8.72 -3.70 -16.00
CA ALA A 215 -8.11 -2.75 -16.93
C ALA A 215 -8.79 -1.39 -16.89
N LEU A 216 -10.13 -1.36 -16.94
CA LEU A 216 -10.93 -0.13 -16.82
C LEU A 216 -10.69 0.60 -15.48
N ALA A 217 -10.52 -0.13 -14.40
CA ALA A 217 -10.22 0.48 -13.10
C ALA A 217 -8.83 1.15 -13.10
N PHE A 218 -7.84 0.58 -13.79
CA PHE A 218 -6.53 1.21 -13.96
C PHE A 218 -6.57 2.41 -14.91
N GLU A 219 -7.33 2.35 -15.99
CA GLU A 219 -7.56 3.50 -16.88
C GLU A 219 -8.19 4.67 -16.11
N GLU A 220 -9.14 4.37 -15.22
CA GLU A 220 -9.78 5.39 -14.40
C GLU A 220 -8.80 5.98 -13.36
N PHE A 221 -7.94 5.16 -12.74
CA PHE A 221 -6.86 5.67 -11.88
C PHE A 221 -5.94 6.64 -12.63
N ILE A 222 -5.54 6.30 -13.84
CA ILE A 222 -4.69 7.18 -14.68
C ILE A 222 -5.43 8.49 -14.95
N HIS A 223 -6.70 8.41 -15.33
CA HIS A 223 -7.49 9.60 -15.71
C HIS A 223 -7.82 10.48 -14.50
N GLN A 224 -8.17 9.91 -13.35
CA GLN A 224 -8.63 10.67 -12.19
C GLN A 224 -7.49 11.11 -11.26
N GLN A 225 -6.45 10.29 -11.11
CA GLN A 225 -5.40 10.55 -10.14
C GLN A 225 -4.06 10.88 -10.78
N LEU A 226 -3.55 10.06 -11.70
CA LEU A 226 -2.23 10.26 -12.28
C LEU A 226 -2.17 11.54 -13.13
N SER A 227 -3.25 11.86 -13.85
CA SER A 227 -3.38 13.10 -14.64
C SER A 227 -3.24 14.38 -13.81
N MET A 228 -3.58 14.34 -12.51
CA MET A 228 -3.43 15.49 -11.61
C MET A 228 -1.97 15.92 -11.41
N LEU A 229 -1.03 15.02 -11.67
CA LEU A 229 0.40 15.30 -11.54
C LEU A 229 1.02 16.00 -12.75
N ASN A 230 0.24 16.27 -13.80
CA ASN A 230 0.67 16.95 -15.02
C ASN A 230 1.95 16.33 -15.62
N LEU A 231 1.94 15.02 -15.80
CA LEU A 231 3.07 14.24 -16.32
C LEU A 231 3.16 14.41 -17.84
N ASN A 232 4.39 14.34 -18.38
CA ASN A 232 4.66 14.44 -19.81
C ASN A 232 4.95 13.08 -20.49
N GLY A 233 4.89 11.98 -19.71
CA GLY A 233 5.10 10.61 -20.20
C GLY A 233 6.55 10.10 -20.13
N SER A 234 7.52 10.96 -19.78
CA SER A 234 8.94 10.57 -19.66
C SER A 234 9.38 10.27 -18.23
N GLU A 235 8.50 10.52 -17.27
CA GLU A 235 8.81 10.31 -15.85
C GLU A 235 9.01 8.83 -15.53
N ASN A 236 9.92 8.57 -14.59
CA ASN A 236 10.06 7.25 -13.98
C ASN A 236 8.91 7.04 -12.99
N ILE A 237 8.00 6.11 -13.29
CA ILE A 237 6.81 5.83 -12.49
C ILE A 237 6.97 4.45 -11.85
N ILE A 238 6.95 4.39 -10.53
CA ILE A 238 6.99 3.13 -9.80
C ILE A 238 5.65 2.92 -9.10
N PHE A 239 4.97 1.87 -9.51
CA PHE A 239 3.78 1.37 -8.83
C PHE A 239 4.17 0.43 -7.69
N THR A 240 3.42 0.52 -6.59
CA THR A 240 3.53 -0.40 -5.46
C THR A 240 2.15 -0.78 -4.91
N GLY A 241 2.11 -1.76 -4.04
CA GLY A 241 0.88 -2.27 -3.43
C GLY A 241 0.42 -3.59 -4.05
N LYS A 242 -0.42 -4.31 -3.29
CA LYS A 242 -0.80 -5.69 -3.65
C LYS A 242 -1.57 -5.79 -4.96
N VAL A 243 -2.40 -4.79 -5.30
CA VAL A 243 -3.16 -4.79 -6.56
C VAL A 243 -2.22 -4.60 -7.74
N ALA A 244 -1.28 -3.63 -7.65
CA ALA A 244 -0.28 -3.42 -8.68
C ALA A 244 0.55 -4.68 -8.94
N ASP A 245 1.00 -5.35 -7.87
CA ASP A 245 1.78 -6.58 -7.93
C ASP A 245 0.99 -7.74 -8.53
N SER A 246 -0.23 -8.00 -8.04
CA SER A 246 -1.06 -9.12 -8.49
C SER A 246 -1.53 -9.01 -9.93
N HIS A 247 -1.63 -7.79 -10.48
CA HIS A 247 -2.10 -7.52 -11.84
C HIS A 247 -1.06 -6.75 -12.67
N LYS A 248 0.23 -6.97 -12.37
CA LYS A 248 1.37 -6.25 -12.94
C LYS A 248 1.34 -6.17 -14.47
N GLU A 249 1.21 -7.31 -15.15
CA GLU A 249 1.22 -7.32 -16.62
C GLU A 249 0.08 -6.49 -17.23
N LYS A 250 -1.10 -6.56 -16.63
CA LYS A 250 -2.26 -5.79 -17.06
C LYS A 250 -2.08 -4.31 -16.83
N LEU A 251 -1.54 -3.94 -15.66
CA LEU A 251 -1.23 -2.56 -15.31
C LEU A 251 -0.21 -1.96 -16.30
N LEU A 252 0.90 -2.66 -16.56
CA LEU A 252 1.92 -2.20 -17.50
C LEU A 252 1.37 -2.01 -18.91
N ASN A 253 0.51 -2.92 -19.39
CA ASN A 253 -0.15 -2.78 -20.69
C ASN A 253 -1.08 -1.54 -20.76
N VAL A 254 -1.84 -1.27 -19.70
CA VAL A 254 -2.70 -0.08 -19.63
C VAL A 254 -1.85 1.20 -19.61
N MET A 255 -0.75 1.23 -18.86
CA MET A 255 0.18 2.37 -18.80
C MET A 255 0.82 2.65 -20.15
N GLU A 256 1.31 1.61 -20.86
CA GLU A 256 1.90 1.74 -22.19
C GLU A 256 0.89 2.32 -23.19
N LYS A 257 -0.34 1.80 -23.23
CA LYS A 257 -1.42 2.31 -24.07
C LYS A 257 -1.81 3.77 -23.75
N SER A 258 -1.59 4.20 -22.51
CA SER A 258 -1.82 5.56 -22.04
C SER A 258 -0.63 6.51 -22.28
N GLY A 259 0.44 6.02 -22.96
CA GLY A 259 1.60 6.85 -23.34
C GLY A 259 2.73 6.90 -22.30
N PHE A 260 2.70 6.05 -21.27
CA PHE A 260 3.75 5.95 -20.25
C PHE A 260 4.63 4.73 -20.50
N SER A 261 5.89 4.93 -20.87
CA SER A 261 6.82 3.84 -21.21
C SER A 261 7.82 3.48 -20.12
N ASN A 262 8.08 4.41 -19.18
CA ASN A 262 9.04 4.18 -18.10
C ASN A 262 8.33 3.87 -16.78
N VAL A 263 7.75 2.65 -16.73
CA VAL A 263 6.89 2.20 -15.63
C VAL A 263 7.39 0.89 -15.07
N GLU A 264 7.51 0.83 -13.75
CA GLU A 264 7.87 -0.39 -13.01
C GLU A 264 6.84 -0.69 -11.92
N VAL A 265 6.77 -1.96 -11.51
CA VAL A 265 6.04 -2.40 -10.32
C VAL A 265 7.02 -3.01 -9.33
N ARG A 266 7.10 -2.43 -8.13
CA ARG A 266 7.96 -2.89 -7.02
C ARG A 266 7.13 -3.08 -5.75
N TYR A 267 7.09 -4.30 -5.25
CA TYR A 267 6.38 -4.66 -4.03
C TYR A 267 6.98 -5.93 -3.41
N PRO A 268 7.11 -6.01 -2.08
CA PRO A 268 6.82 -4.97 -1.09
C PRO A 268 7.90 -3.88 -1.03
N VAL A 269 7.56 -2.70 -0.54
CA VAL A 269 8.46 -1.53 -0.44
C VAL A 269 9.70 -1.83 0.40
N ILE A 270 9.56 -2.66 1.44
CA ILE A 270 10.65 -3.02 2.34
C ILE A 270 11.81 -3.74 1.63
N GLU A 271 11.55 -4.45 0.53
CA GLU A 271 12.61 -5.09 -0.28
C GLU A 271 13.47 -4.05 -0.99
N SER A 272 12.88 -2.96 -1.46
CA SER A 272 13.66 -1.86 -2.06
C SER A 272 14.53 -1.14 -1.04
N PHE A 273 14.10 -1.02 0.21
CA PHE A 273 14.98 -0.58 1.29
C PHE A 273 16.13 -1.56 1.52
N LEU A 274 15.85 -2.87 1.51
CA LEU A 274 16.88 -3.90 1.65
C LEU A 274 17.92 -3.85 0.53
N GLU A 275 17.51 -3.65 -0.72
CA GLU A 275 18.42 -3.49 -1.87
C GLU A 275 19.32 -2.27 -1.71
N ARG A 276 18.76 -1.13 -1.27
CA ARG A 276 19.52 0.08 -1.00
C ARG A 276 20.52 -0.09 0.17
N VAL A 277 20.15 -0.81 1.23
CA VAL A 277 21.08 -1.15 2.32
C VAL A 277 22.24 -1.96 1.76
N LYS A 278 21.98 -2.99 0.94
CA LYS A 278 23.01 -3.85 0.34
C LYS A 278 23.94 -3.08 -0.60
N SER A 279 23.40 -2.18 -1.40
CA SER A 279 24.19 -1.35 -2.33
C SER A 279 24.97 -0.22 -1.63
N ARG A 280 24.84 -0.06 -0.31
CA ARG A 280 25.37 1.07 0.48
C ARG A 280 24.92 2.45 -0.06
N SER A 281 23.85 2.49 -0.84
CA SER A 281 23.31 3.71 -1.45
C SER A 281 22.33 4.46 -0.55
N ILE A 282 22.06 3.94 0.66
CA ILE A 282 21.29 4.68 1.66
C ILE A 282 22.20 5.75 2.28
N LYS A 283 21.99 6.99 1.92
CA LYS A 283 22.23 8.08 2.83
C LYS A 283 21.12 7.98 3.89
N ILE A 284 21.45 7.43 5.06
CA ILE A 284 20.51 7.34 6.18
C ILE A 284 20.35 8.76 6.70
N TRP A 285 19.17 9.30 6.47
CA TRP A 285 18.75 10.70 6.67
C TRP A 285 18.75 11.15 8.14
#